data_5432b82d3851c96bbc1840f74f3dca5a
#
_entry.id   5432b82d3851c96bbc1840f74f3dca5a
#
_cell.length_a   1.000
_cell.length_b   1.000
_cell.length_c   1.000
_cell.angle_alpha   90.00
_cell.angle_beta   90.00
_cell.angle_gamma   90.00
#
_symmetry.space_group_name_H-M   'P 1'
#
loop_
_entity.id
_entity.type
_entity.pdbx_description
1 polymer ?
#
loop_
_entity_poly.entity_id
_entity_poly.type
_entity_poly.pdbx_seq_one_letter_code
_entity_poly.pdbx_strand_id
1 'polypeptide(L)'
;MADNYLGKKMEDYMAGRGLSSTKKSQPSLHKLLLRNRSHRAYDNSFTVREDQLRKIIDVNTKTPSARNQQVLRFRPVLKDEAQFITPYIKLGGALPELNLPQEGFEPNAYIIIGTTNEEDKWVDVDLGISAQSMLLQATEIGLNGICIGAFNKEAIKETFKLQYEPLLILGIGRGAERIILTEIEEGADYKYYRKDGVHYVPKLRLEDLIIK
;
A
#
# COMPACT_ATOMS: atom_id res chain seq x y z
N MET A 1 25.42 33.44 -29.55
CA MET A 1 25.86 32.11 -29.99
C MET A 1 24.67 31.17 -29.72
N ALA A 2 23.98 30.68 -30.77
CA ALA A 2 22.87 29.77 -30.59
C ALA A 2 23.43 28.42 -30.11
N ASP A 3 22.87 27.92 -29.04
CA ASP A 3 23.23 26.65 -28.43
C ASP A 3 22.95 25.51 -29.40
N ASN A 4 23.98 24.78 -29.85
CA ASN A 4 23.89 23.69 -30.82
C ASN A 4 23.49 22.34 -30.14
N TYR A 5 22.68 22.43 -29.10
CA TYR A 5 22.24 21.29 -28.31
C TYR A 5 21.51 20.22 -29.16
N LEU A 6 20.64 20.66 -30.07
CA LEU A 6 19.89 19.74 -30.96
C LEU A 6 20.82 19.07 -31.99
N GLY A 7 21.80 19.80 -32.53
CA GLY A 7 22.80 19.25 -33.46
C GLY A 7 23.62 18.14 -32.78
N LYS A 8 24.14 18.42 -31.58
CA LYS A 8 24.95 17.45 -30.82
C LYS A 8 24.14 16.19 -30.44
N LYS A 9 22.86 16.33 -30.08
CA LYS A 9 21.96 15.20 -29.80
C LYS A 9 21.69 14.35 -31.04
N MET A 10 21.61 14.98 -32.22
CA MET A 10 21.40 14.31 -33.48
C MET A 10 22.67 13.55 -33.90
N GLU A 11 23.85 14.14 -33.71
CA GLU A 11 25.14 13.48 -33.93
C GLU A 11 25.36 12.29 -33.03
N ASP A 12 25.03 12.38 -31.74
CA ASP A 12 25.10 11.26 -30.79
C ASP A 12 24.14 10.13 -31.15
N TYR A 13 22.95 10.44 -31.64
CA TYR A 13 21.97 9.47 -32.15
C TYR A 13 22.48 8.76 -33.41
N MET A 14 23.01 9.51 -34.37
CA MET A 14 23.56 8.98 -35.65
C MET A 14 24.85 8.18 -35.40
N ALA A 15 25.63 8.52 -34.40
CA ALA A 15 26.85 7.79 -34.02
C ALA A 15 26.60 6.48 -33.24
N GLY A 16 25.33 6.06 -33.07
CA GLY A 16 24.97 4.87 -32.31
C GLY A 16 25.27 4.99 -30.80
N ARG A 17 25.63 6.19 -30.33
CA ARG A 17 25.82 6.49 -28.91
C ARG A 17 24.53 6.93 -28.22
N GLY A 18 23.39 6.60 -28.84
CA GLY A 18 22.09 6.78 -28.23
C GLY A 18 22.09 6.08 -26.88
N LEU A 19 21.86 6.87 -25.85
CA LEU A 19 21.76 6.46 -24.47
C LEU A 19 20.96 5.15 -24.37
N SER A 20 21.68 4.04 -24.30
CA SER A 20 21.16 2.82 -23.71
C SER A 20 20.97 3.08 -22.22
N SER A 21 20.06 3.98 -21.89
CA SER A 21 19.43 3.90 -20.60
C SER A 21 18.59 2.65 -20.67
N THR A 22 19.05 1.55 -20.14
CA THR A 22 18.22 0.47 -19.66
C THR A 22 17.33 1.07 -18.58
N LYS A 23 16.34 1.90 -18.99
CA LYS A 23 15.20 2.22 -18.13
C LYS A 23 14.62 0.85 -17.81
N LYS A 24 14.87 0.34 -16.60
CA LYS A 24 14.09 -0.79 -16.09
C LYS A 24 12.65 -0.46 -16.39
N SER A 25 12.02 -1.21 -17.30
CA SER A 25 10.64 -0.95 -17.69
C SER A 25 9.82 -0.97 -16.40
N GLN A 26 9.12 0.11 -16.13
CA GLN A 26 8.23 0.15 -14.97
C GLN A 26 7.20 -0.98 -15.12
N PRO A 27 6.85 -1.67 -14.02
CA PRO A 27 5.86 -2.73 -14.09
C PRO A 27 4.52 -2.15 -14.56
N SER A 28 3.80 -2.88 -15.42
CA SER A 28 2.46 -2.48 -15.83
C SER A 28 1.51 -2.47 -14.62
N LEU A 29 0.42 -1.69 -14.70
CA LEU A 29 -0.62 -1.68 -13.65
C LEU A 29 -1.11 -3.10 -13.31
N HIS A 30 -1.31 -3.95 -14.32
CA HIS A 30 -1.70 -5.35 -14.11
C HIS A 30 -0.70 -6.10 -13.21
N LYS A 31 0.60 -5.97 -13.47
CA LYS A 31 1.65 -6.59 -12.64
C LYS A 31 1.67 -6.02 -11.22
N LEU A 32 1.44 -4.71 -11.06
CA LEU A 32 1.34 -4.10 -9.73
C LEU A 32 0.13 -4.63 -8.97
N LEU A 33 -1.04 -4.74 -9.61
CA LEU A 33 -2.25 -5.28 -9.00
C LEU A 33 -2.09 -6.75 -8.58
N LEU A 34 -1.39 -7.58 -9.35
CA LEU A 34 -1.10 -8.97 -8.97
C LEU A 34 -0.18 -9.07 -7.75
N ARG A 35 0.76 -8.15 -7.62
CA ARG A 35 1.76 -8.13 -6.53
C ARG A 35 1.29 -7.40 -5.29
N ASN A 36 0.37 -6.44 -5.42
CA ASN A 36 -0.20 -5.71 -4.30
C ASN A 36 -1.19 -6.60 -3.55
N ARG A 37 -0.72 -7.23 -2.48
CA ARG A 37 -1.51 -8.13 -1.61
C ARG A 37 -1.46 -7.66 -0.17
N SER A 38 -2.51 -7.98 0.59
CA SER A 38 -2.54 -7.73 2.03
C SER A 38 -1.60 -8.70 2.75
N HIS A 39 -0.38 -8.26 3.03
CA HIS A 39 0.60 -9.04 3.80
C HIS A 39 0.33 -8.91 5.30
N ARG A 40 0.48 -10.02 6.03
CA ARG A 40 0.28 -10.10 7.48
C ARG A 40 1.52 -10.62 8.22
N ALA A 41 2.58 -10.92 7.46
CA ALA A 41 3.91 -11.21 7.98
C ALA A 41 4.95 -10.47 7.14
N TYR A 42 5.95 -9.90 7.80
CA TYR A 42 6.97 -9.05 7.22
C TYR A 42 8.37 -9.51 7.61
N ASP A 43 9.35 -9.22 6.77
CA ASP A 43 10.76 -9.43 7.01
C ASP A 43 11.32 -8.30 7.87
N ASN A 44 11.50 -8.56 9.16
CA ASN A 44 12.00 -7.59 10.12
C ASN A 44 13.52 -7.34 10.06
N SER A 45 14.25 -8.08 9.20
CA SER A 45 15.64 -7.74 8.87
C SER A 45 15.73 -6.51 7.94
N PHE A 46 14.63 -6.18 7.24
CA PHE A 46 14.54 -5.01 6.38
C PHE A 46 14.00 -3.80 7.14
N THR A 47 14.63 -2.66 6.98
CA THR A 47 14.16 -1.39 7.57
C THR A 47 13.57 -0.49 6.50
N VAL A 48 12.32 -0.09 6.67
CA VAL A 48 11.66 0.93 5.83
C VAL A 48 12.23 2.30 6.19
N ARG A 49 12.63 3.07 5.17
CA ARG A 49 13.23 4.41 5.35
C ARG A 49 12.17 5.50 5.22
N GLU A 50 12.47 6.66 5.78
CA GLU A 50 11.58 7.83 5.72
C GLU A 50 11.30 8.27 4.27
N ASP A 51 12.32 8.28 3.41
CA ASP A 51 12.17 8.66 2.00
C ASP A 51 11.20 7.74 1.25
N GLN A 52 11.15 6.45 1.62
CA GLN A 52 10.19 5.50 1.06
C GLN A 52 8.75 5.79 1.52
N LEU A 53 8.53 6.07 2.82
CA LEU A 53 7.20 6.45 3.31
C LEU A 53 6.73 7.78 2.70
N ARG A 54 7.62 8.76 2.58
CA ARG A 54 7.32 10.04 1.91
C ARG A 54 6.92 9.82 0.45
N LYS A 55 7.64 8.96 -0.29
CA LYS A 55 7.31 8.62 -1.67
C LYS A 55 5.95 7.92 -1.78
N ILE A 56 5.62 7.06 -0.82
CA ILE A 56 4.30 6.39 -0.77
C ILE A 56 3.20 7.43 -0.52
N ILE A 57 3.38 8.36 0.40
CA ILE A 57 2.41 9.41 0.72
C ILE A 57 2.25 10.41 -0.44
N ASP A 58 3.33 10.72 -1.17
CA ASP A 58 3.36 11.71 -2.26
C ASP A 58 2.37 11.41 -3.40
N VAL A 59 1.92 10.16 -3.57
CA VAL A 59 0.89 9.84 -4.57
C VAL A 59 -0.40 10.64 -4.35
N ASN A 60 -0.69 11.00 -3.10
CA ASN A 60 -1.89 11.77 -2.76
C ASN A 60 -1.89 13.21 -3.32
N THR A 61 -0.74 13.72 -3.73
CA THR A 61 -0.66 14.99 -4.47
C THR A 61 -1.13 14.86 -5.93
N LYS A 62 -1.45 13.63 -6.38
CA LYS A 62 -1.79 13.30 -7.77
C LYS A 62 -3.09 12.49 -7.89
N THR A 63 -3.62 12.01 -6.77
CA THR A 63 -4.90 11.27 -6.76
C THR A 63 -6.08 12.23 -6.71
N PRO A 64 -7.21 11.89 -7.36
CA PRO A 64 -8.43 12.67 -7.24
C PRO A 64 -9.01 12.56 -5.83
N SER A 65 -9.77 13.58 -5.41
CA SER A 65 -10.64 13.55 -4.23
C SER A 65 -11.99 14.18 -4.53
N ALA A 66 -13.01 13.79 -3.80
CA ALA A 66 -14.36 14.31 -3.96
C ALA A 66 -14.35 15.85 -3.85
N ARG A 67 -14.88 16.54 -4.86
CA ARG A 67 -14.87 18.02 -4.95
C ARG A 67 -13.49 18.66 -4.77
N ASN A 68 -12.42 17.90 -4.93
CA ASN A 68 -11.02 18.30 -4.66
C ASN A 68 -10.83 18.79 -3.21
N GLN A 69 -11.53 18.23 -2.24
CA GLN A 69 -11.49 18.67 -0.84
C GLN A 69 -10.17 18.35 -0.13
N GLN A 70 -9.48 17.27 -0.56
CA GLN A 70 -8.15 16.91 -0.05
C GLN A 70 -8.10 16.86 1.48
N VAL A 71 -9.11 16.23 2.09
CA VAL A 71 -9.33 16.22 3.55
C VAL A 71 -8.42 15.25 4.31
N LEU A 72 -7.74 14.33 3.64
CA LEU A 72 -6.91 13.32 4.30
C LEU A 72 -5.57 13.90 4.77
N ARG A 73 -5.10 13.41 5.92
CA ARG A 73 -3.80 13.74 6.50
C ARG A 73 -3.08 12.47 6.89
N PHE A 74 -1.76 12.48 6.79
CA PHE A 74 -0.93 11.28 6.90
C PHE A 74 0.15 11.47 7.95
N ARG A 75 0.25 10.53 8.90
CA ARG A 75 1.33 10.44 9.87
C ARG A 75 2.20 9.22 9.52
N PRO A 76 3.40 9.40 8.93
CA PRO A 76 4.34 8.31 8.77
C PRO A 76 4.91 7.91 10.14
N VAL A 77 5.06 6.59 10.36
CA VAL A 77 5.58 5.99 11.58
C VAL A 77 6.68 5.02 11.18
N LEU A 78 7.90 5.28 11.62
CA LEU A 78 9.07 4.45 11.36
C LEU A 78 9.27 3.41 12.47
N LYS A 79 10.27 2.52 12.29
CA LYS A 79 10.53 1.37 13.14
C LYS A 79 10.60 1.70 14.64
N ASP A 80 11.22 2.81 14.99
CA ASP A 80 11.40 3.20 16.41
C ASP A 80 10.07 3.53 17.12
N GLU A 81 9.08 4.00 16.35
CA GLU A 81 7.73 4.29 16.84
C GLU A 81 6.74 3.13 16.55
N ALA A 82 7.06 2.23 15.63
CA ALA A 82 6.15 1.15 15.17
C ALA A 82 5.68 0.25 16.32
N GLN A 83 6.53 0.01 17.31
CA GLN A 83 6.21 -0.76 18.50
C GLN A 83 5.03 -0.19 19.31
N PHE A 84 4.75 1.10 19.19
CA PHE A 84 3.62 1.76 19.87
C PHE A 84 2.30 1.60 19.12
N ILE A 85 2.29 1.08 17.89
CA ILE A 85 1.07 0.75 17.13
C ILE A 85 0.63 -0.69 17.39
N THR A 86 1.57 -1.62 17.40
CA THR A 86 1.32 -3.07 17.43
C THR A 86 0.32 -3.50 18.52
N PRO A 87 0.34 -2.99 19.77
CA PRO A 87 -0.61 -3.38 20.80
C PRO A 87 -2.07 -2.99 20.52
N TYR A 88 -2.29 -2.04 19.62
CA TYR A 88 -3.61 -1.45 19.36
C TYR A 88 -4.24 -1.89 18.05
N ILE A 89 -3.59 -2.78 17.28
CA ILE A 89 -4.09 -3.28 16.00
C ILE A 89 -4.44 -4.76 16.06
N LYS A 90 -5.35 -5.19 15.16
CA LYS A 90 -5.66 -6.60 14.92
C LYS A 90 -5.61 -6.89 13.44
N LEU A 91 -4.97 -8.00 13.06
CA LEU A 91 -4.88 -8.47 11.68
C LEU A 91 -5.58 -9.83 11.55
N GLY A 92 -5.93 -10.18 10.30
CA GLY A 92 -6.40 -11.53 9.98
C GLY A 92 -7.78 -11.89 10.55
N GLY A 93 -8.76 -10.97 10.51
CA GLY A 93 -10.09 -11.20 11.09
C GLY A 93 -10.82 -12.45 10.60
N ALA A 94 -10.51 -12.99 9.39
CA ALA A 94 -11.04 -14.27 8.92
C ALA A 94 -10.22 -15.50 9.37
N LEU A 95 -9.10 -15.31 10.05
CA LEU A 95 -8.21 -16.35 10.58
C LEU A 95 -7.80 -16.00 12.02
N PRO A 96 -8.78 -15.89 12.95
CA PRO A 96 -8.51 -15.43 14.32
C PRO A 96 -7.58 -16.38 15.10
N GLU A 97 -7.55 -17.65 14.72
CA GLU A 97 -6.69 -18.69 15.29
C GLU A 97 -5.19 -18.41 15.09
N LEU A 98 -4.82 -17.55 14.15
CA LEU A 98 -3.42 -17.24 13.87
C LEU A 98 -2.83 -16.15 14.78
N ASN A 99 -3.67 -15.45 15.56
CA ASN A 99 -3.24 -14.36 16.47
C ASN A 99 -2.27 -13.38 15.79
N LEU A 100 -2.69 -12.78 14.68
CA LEU A 100 -1.85 -11.88 13.88
C LEU A 100 -1.89 -10.42 14.39
N PRO A 101 -0.79 -9.66 14.26
CA PRO A 101 0.51 -10.08 13.74
C PRO A 101 1.25 -11.01 14.71
N GLN A 102 1.99 -11.98 14.17
CA GLN A 102 2.87 -12.81 15.00
C GLN A 102 4.10 -12.00 15.41
N GLU A 103 4.59 -12.25 16.63
CA GLU A 103 5.81 -11.61 17.15
C GLU A 103 7.01 -11.84 16.22
N GLY A 104 7.71 -10.76 15.90
CA GLY A 104 8.85 -10.77 14.98
C GLY A 104 8.47 -10.72 13.48
N PHE A 105 7.17 -10.67 13.15
CA PHE A 105 6.67 -10.57 11.78
C PHE A 105 5.72 -9.38 11.57
N GLU A 106 5.70 -8.44 12.50
CA GLU A 106 4.87 -7.23 12.41
C GLU A 106 5.32 -6.33 11.26
N PRO A 107 4.42 -5.47 10.73
CA PRO A 107 4.86 -4.35 9.90
C PRO A 107 5.90 -3.51 10.64
N ASN A 108 6.99 -3.18 9.97
CA ASN A 108 8.06 -2.41 10.57
C ASN A 108 8.01 -0.90 10.27
N ALA A 109 6.95 -0.47 9.60
CA ALA A 109 6.57 0.93 9.44
C ALA A 109 5.06 1.03 9.23
N TYR A 110 4.49 2.20 9.51
CA TYR A 110 3.05 2.44 9.31
C TYR A 110 2.80 3.83 8.74
N ILE A 111 1.62 4.00 8.16
CA ILE A 111 1.06 5.30 7.81
C ILE A 111 -0.32 5.38 8.45
N ILE A 112 -0.50 6.26 9.42
CA ILE A 112 -1.81 6.55 10.00
C ILE A 112 -2.49 7.59 9.11
N ILE A 113 -3.71 7.32 8.70
CA ILE A 113 -4.51 8.20 7.85
C ILE A 113 -5.63 8.77 8.70
N GLY A 114 -5.68 10.10 8.81
CA GLY A 114 -6.75 10.83 9.48
C GLY A 114 -7.45 11.79 8.53
N THR A 115 -8.53 12.41 9.00
CA THR A 115 -9.33 13.36 8.23
C THR A 115 -9.48 14.68 8.96
N THR A 116 -9.52 15.78 8.20
CA THR A 116 -9.82 17.14 8.72
C THR A 116 -11.32 17.40 8.86
N ASN A 117 -12.15 16.57 8.24
CA ASN A 117 -13.60 16.69 8.24
C ASN A 117 -14.24 15.55 9.05
N GLU A 118 -15.52 15.69 9.36
CA GLU A 118 -16.33 14.56 9.83
C GLU A 118 -16.34 13.45 8.77
N GLU A 119 -16.35 12.20 9.24
CA GLU A 119 -16.39 11.01 8.38
C GLU A 119 -17.74 10.94 7.67
N ASP A 120 -17.71 10.91 6.35
CA ASP A 120 -18.87 10.74 5.50
C ASP A 120 -18.54 9.83 4.32
N LYS A 121 -19.55 9.49 3.51
CA LYS A 121 -19.41 8.65 2.31
C LYS A 121 -18.28 9.11 1.38
N TRP A 122 -18.05 10.40 1.24
CA TRP A 122 -17.06 10.92 0.31
C TRP A 122 -15.66 10.87 0.90
N VAL A 123 -15.54 11.05 2.21
CA VAL A 123 -14.29 10.79 2.95
C VAL A 123 -13.89 9.31 2.81
N ASP A 124 -14.85 8.38 2.91
CA ASP A 124 -14.59 6.94 2.72
C ASP A 124 -14.15 6.61 1.31
N VAL A 125 -14.75 7.22 0.29
CA VAL A 125 -14.33 7.06 -1.12
C VAL A 125 -12.91 7.58 -1.31
N ASP A 126 -12.59 8.76 -0.81
CA ASP A 126 -11.25 9.36 -0.90
C ASP A 126 -10.22 8.49 -0.14
N LEU A 127 -10.60 7.96 1.03
CA LEU A 127 -9.78 7.05 1.83
C LEU A 127 -9.41 5.79 1.05
N GLY A 128 -10.39 5.17 0.38
CA GLY A 128 -10.16 3.99 -0.45
C GLY A 128 -9.23 4.28 -1.64
N ILE A 129 -9.44 5.39 -2.35
CA ILE A 129 -8.57 5.84 -3.46
C ILE A 129 -7.15 6.06 -2.97
N SER A 130 -6.99 6.78 -1.88
CA SER A 130 -5.71 7.10 -1.26
C SER A 130 -4.96 5.84 -0.83
N ALA A 131 -5.61 4.99 -0.03
CA ALA A 131 -5.01 3.77 0.50
C ALA A 131 -4.54 2.83 -0.62
N GLN A 132 -5.37 2.58 -1.64
CA GLN A 132 -5.01 1.74 -2.78
C GLN A 132 -3.84 2.34 -3.57
N SER A 133 -3.85 3.65 -3.82
CA SER A 133 -2.77 4.33 -4.55
C SER A 133 -1.44 4.24 -3.81
N MET A 134 -1.44 4.44 -2.49
CA MET A 134 -0.26 4.30 -1.63
C MET A 134 0.27 2.86 -1.62
N LEU A 135 -0.60 1.85 -1.54
CA LEU A 135 -0.18 0.44 -1.56
C LEU A 135 0.39 0.02 -2.91
N LEU A 136 -0.14 0.55 -4.03
CA LEU A 136 0.45 0.36 -5.36
C LEU A 136 1.83 1.01 -5.46
N GLN A 137 2.01 2.22 -4.93
CA GLN A 137 3.32 2.87 -4.88
C GLN A 137 4.31 2.10 -4.00
N ALA A 138 3.87 1.58 -2.84
CA ALA A 138 4.69 0.70 -2.02
C ALA A 138 5.14 -0.54 -2.83
N THR A 139 4.22 -1.17 -3.56
CA THR A 139 4.51 -2.34 -4.41
C THR A 139 5.49 -2.01 -5.54
N GLU A 140 5.37 -0.83 -6.17
CA GLU A 140 6.28 -0.36 -7.23
C GLU A 140 7.71 -0.25 -6.72
N ILE A 141 7.91 0.25 -5.50
CA ILE A 141 9.23 0.42 -4.89
C ILE A 141 9.74 -0.84 -4.16
N GLY A 142 9.05 -1.98 -4.32
CA GLY A 142 9.46 -3.28 -3.77
C GLY A 142 9.08 -3.51 -2.31
N LEU A 143 8.13 -2.74 -1.79
CA LEU A 143 7.50 -2.94 -0.49
C LEU A 143 6.12 -3.58 -0.64
N ASN A 144 5.53 -3.96 0.47
CA ASN A 144 4.19 -4.51 0.57
C ASN A 144 3.45 -3.83 1.71
N GLY A 145 2.14 -3.99 1.73
CA GLY A 145 1.37 -3.41 2.82
C GLY A 145 0.03 -4.10 3.05
N ILE A 146 -0.70 -3.55 4.01
CA ILE A 146 -2.05 -3.96 4.38
C ILE A 146 -2.84 -2.77 4.90
N CYS A 147 -4.15 -2.72 4.59
CA CYS A 147 -5.09 -1.82 5.26
C CYS A 147 -5.50 -2.44 6.60
N ILE A 148 -5.42 -1.67 7.67
CA ILE A 148 -5.76 -2.05 9.04
C ILE A 148 -6.89 -1.14 9.51
N GLY A 149 -8.14 -1.65 9.48
CA GLY A 149 -9.31 -0.95 9.99
C GLY A 149 -9.65 -1.34 11.44
N ALA A 150 -9.15 -2.51 11.89
CA ALA A 150 -9.38 -2.99 13.25
C ALA A 150 -8.27 -2.50 14.20
N PHE A 151 -8.45 -1.31 14.77
CA PHE A 151 -7.53 -0.72 15.74
C PHE A 151 -8.27 0.13 16.77
N ASN A 152 -7.63 0.39 17.90
CA ASN A 152 -8.16 1.29 18.93
C ASN A 152 -7.87 2.74 18.53
N LYS A 153 -8.90 3.46 18.02
CA LYS A 153 -8.78 4.83 17.53
C LYS A 153 -8.28 5.80 18.61
N GLU A 154 -8.87 5.74 19.79
CA GLU A 154 -8.57 6.62 20.91
C GLU A 154 -7.11 6.44 21.36
N ALA A 155 -6.69 5.19 21.56
CA ALA A 155 -5.31 4.90 21.99
C ALA A 155 -4.27 5.36 20.95
N ILE A 156 -4.54 5.15 19.66
CA ILE A 156 -3.66 5.63 18.57
C ILE A 156 -3.61 7.15 18.56
N LYS A 157 -4.76 7.81 18.70
CA LYS A 157 -4.84 9.27 18.73
C LYS A 157 -4.03 9.87 19.86
N GLU A 158 -4.16 9.32 21.06
CA GLU A 158 -3.39 9.74 22.26
C GLU A 158 -1.90 9.47 22.11
N THR A 159 -1.53 8.23 21.75
CA THR A 159 -0.13 7.79 21.65
C THR A 159 0.67 8.67 20.68
N PHE A 160 0.08 9.00 19.54
CA PHE A 160 0.74 9.80 18.51
C PHE A 160 0.37 11.30 18.56
N LYS A 161 -0.41 11.72 19.55
CA LYS A 161 -0.89 13.11 19.73
C LYS A 161 -1.48 13.67 18.45
N LEU A 162 -2.34 12.89 17.80
CA LEU A 162 -2.89 13.24 16.50
C LEU A 162 -3.90 14.40 16.64
N GLN A 163 -3.74 15.40 15.78
CA GLN A 163 -4.68 16.51 15.69
C GLN A 163 -6.01 16.05 15.06
N TYR A 164 -5.97 15.06 14.18
CA TYR A 164 -7.10 14.59 13.39
C TYR A 164 -7.52 13.18 13.80
N GLU A 165 -8.80 12.85 13.56
CA GLU A 165 -9.34 11.53 13.85
C GLU A 165 -8.73 10.48 12.92
N PRO A 166 -8.12 9.40 13.44
CA PRO A 166 -7.56 8.33 12.63
C PRO A 166 -8.68 7.44 12.05
N LEU A 167 -8.66 7.24 10.72
CA LEU A 167 -9.64 6.44 9.99
C LEU A 167 -9.10 5.07 9.60
N LEU A 168 -7.83 5.01 9.21
CA LEU A 168 -7.20 3.80 8.69
C LEU A 168 -5.70 3.82 9.01
N ILE A 169 -5.11 2.64 9.20
CA ILE A 169 -3.66 2.49 9.29
C ILE A 169 -3.20 1.60 8.14
N LEU A 170 -2.15 2.01 7.43
CA LEU A 170 -1.43 1.14 6.50
C LEU A 170 -0.21 0.56 7.21
N GLY A 171 -0.13 -0.77 7.30
CA GLY A 171 1.10 -1.45 7.68
C GLY A 171 1.99 -1.59 6.45
N ILE A 172 3.26 -1.22 6.54
CA ILE A 172 4.22 -1.19 5.43
C ILE A 172 5.49 -1.95 5.81
N GLY A 173 6.03 -2.72 4.88
CA GLY A 173 7.27 -3.46 5.06
C GLY A 173 7.63 -4.31 3.84
N ARG A 174 8.64 -5.16 3.95
CA ARG A 174 8.90 -6.21 2.98
C ARG A 174 8.08 -7.43 3.36
N GLY A 175 7.09 -7.82 2.54
CA GLY A 175 6.24 -8.99 2.81
C GLY A 175 7.04 -10.29 2.80
N ALA A 176 6.79 -11.14 3.80
CA ALA A 176 7.43 -12.46 3.96
C ALA A 176 6.48 -13.62 3.60
N GLU A 177 5.29 -13.35 3.09
CA GLU A 177 4.29 -14.35 2.74
C GLU A 177 4.27 -14.65 1.25
N ARG A 178 4.05 -15.92 0.92
CA ARG A 178 3.64 -16.34 -0.41
C ARG A 178 2.13 -16.28 -0.51
N ILE A 179 1.59 -15.41 -1.37
CA ILE A 179 0.15 -15.20 -1.55
C ILE A 179 -0.22 -15.58 -2.99
N ILE A 180 -1.25 -16.41 -3.15
CA ILE A 180 -1.75 -16.86 -4.45
C ILE A 180 -3.24 -16.50 -4.57
N LEU A 181 -3.62 -15.92 -5.72
CA LEU A 181 -5.02 -15.72 -6.08
C LEU A 181 -5.57 -17.00 -6.71
N THR A 182 -6.78 -17.40 -6.29
CA THR A 182 -7.53 -18.51 -6.89
C THR A 182 -8.83 -17.98 -7.46
N GLU A 183 -9.15 -18.36 -8.69
CA GLU A 183 -10.42 -18.00 -9.31
C GLU A 183 -11.56 -18.85 -8.74
N ILE A 184 -12.69 -18.21 -8.45
CA ILE A 184 -13.92 -18.85 -7.99
C ILE A 184 -15.13 -18.29 -8.71
N GLU A 185 -16.23 -19.06 -8.72
CA GLU A 185 -17.53 -18.64 -9.22
C GLU A 185 -18.37 -17.96 -8.15
N GLU A 186 -19.41 -17.23 -8.55
CA GLU A 186 -20.39 -16.66 -7.64
C GLU A 186 -21.06 -17.77 -6.80
N GLY A 187 -21.20 -17.51 -5.49
CA GLY A 187 -21.75 -18.48 -4.52
C GLY A 187 -20.73 -19.44 -3.91
N ALA A 188 -19.48 -19.46 -4.37
CA ALA A 188 -18.40 -20.19 -3.72
C ALA A 188 -17.95 -19.50 -2.42
N ASP A 189 -17.16 -20.18 -1.58
CA ASP A 189 -16.60 -19.60 -0.35
C ASP A 189 -15.51 -18.56 -0.67
N TYR A 190 -15.74 -17.31 -0.27
CA TYR A 190 -14.80 -16.17 -0.43
C TYR A 190 -13.72 -16.13 0.64
N LYS A 191 -13.80 -16.98 1.67
CA LYS A 191 -12.87 -16.94 2.79
C LYS A 191 -11.46 -17.29 2.33
N TYR A 192 -10.50 -16.38 2.56
CA TYR A 192 -9.10 -16.71 2.35
C TYR A 192 -8.63 -17.73 3.38
N TYR A 193 -7.65 -18.57 3.01
CA TYR A 193 -7.16 -19.65 3.86
C TYR A 193 -5.65 -19.84 3.69
N ARG A 194 -5.02 -20.56 4.63
CA ARG A 194 -3.62 -20.99 4.55
C ARG A 194 -3.53 -22.51 4.38
N LYS A 195 -2.64 -22.91 3.48
CA LYS A 195 -2.30 -24.33 3.26
C LYS A 195 -0.84 -24.42 2.84
N ASP A 196 -0.08 -25.32 3.47
CA ASP A 196 1.33 -25.61 3.15
C ASP A 196 2.24 -24.36 3.10
N GLY A 197 2.05 -23.42 4.05
CA GLY A 197 2.79 -22.16 4.12
C GLY A 197 2.40 -21.11 3.08
N VAL A 198 1.38 -21.37 2.27
CA VAL A 198 0.86 -20.48 1.23
C VAL A 198 -0.47 -19.88 1.68
N HIS A 199 -0.65 -18.58 1.45
CA HIS A 199 -1.91 -17.87 1.68
C HIS A 199 -2.70 -17.78 0.38
N TYR A 200 -3.87 -18.41 0.34
CA TYR A 200 -4.76 -18.44 -0.81
C TYR A 200 -5.88 -17.41 -0.66
N VAL A 201 -6.11 -16.63 -1.71
CA VAL A 201 -7.12 -15.56 -1.73
C VAL A 201 -8.07 -15.79 -2.91
N PRO A 202 -9.30 -16.29 -2.66
CA PRO A 202 -10.31 -16.46 -3.68
C PRO A 202 -10.72 -15.12 -4.30
N LYS A 203 -10.91 -15.11 -5.61
CA LYS A 203 -11.38 -13.97 -6.40
C LYS A 203 -12.42 -14.44 -7.41
N LEU A 204 -13.53 -13.71 -7.49
CA LEU A 204 -14.52 -13.92 -8.52
C LEU A 204 -13.91 -13.77 -9.92
N ARG A 205 -14.34 -14.57 -10.85
CA ARG A 205 -14.05 -14.39 -12.27
C ARG A 205 -14.77 -13.16 -12.82
N LEU A 206 -14.29 -12.65 -13.95
CA LEU A 206 -14.77 -11.40 -14.54
C LEU A 206 -16.27 -11.44 -14.84
N GLU A 207 -16.76 -12.57 -15.34
CA GLU A 207 -18.16 -12.77 -15.76
C GLU A 207 -19.15 -12.60 -14.63
N ASP A 208 -18.73 -12.94 -13.40
CA ASP A 208 -19.55 -12.84 -12.18
C ASP A 208 -19.47 -11.44 -11.53
N LEU A 209 -18.58 -10.57 -12.01
CA LEU A 209 -18.45 -9.17 -11.58
C LEU A 209 -19.26 -8.19 -12.44
N ILE A 210 -19.70 -8.62 -13.63
CA ILE A 210 -20.41 -7.76 -14.59
C ILE A 210 -21.92 -7.95 -14.41
N ILE A 211 -22.62 -6.87 -14.06
CA ILE A 211 -24.08 -6.84 -14.03
C ILE A 211 -24.59 -6.86 -15.47
N LYS A 212 -25.51 -7.78 -15.78
CA LYS A 212 -26.17 -7.94 -17.08
C LYS A 212 -27.48 -7.17 -17.12
#